data_f806c6c318862d5127414107f9de3986
#
_entry.id   f806c6c318862d5127414107f9de3986
#
_cell.length_a   1.000
_cell.length_b   1.000
_cell.length_c   1.000
_cell.angle_alpha   90.00
_cell.angle_beta   90.00
_cell.angle_gamma   90.00
#
_symmetry.space_group_name_H-M   'P 1'
#
loop_
_entity.id
_entity.type
_entity.pdbx_description
1 polymer ?
#
loop_
_entity_poly.entity_id
_entity_poly.type
_entity_poly.pdbx_seq_one_letter_code
_entity_poly.pdbx_strand_id
1 'polypeptide(L)'
;MRRLLTVIGILFYCQLLCGQTLPKLRTIPSHHFAHFERNKLLFPGQHDAMERFYQKLDSVVDLGEGVVNIMHIGGSHVQAGVFTQQFRDDLLSISLNAQCTQSFVFPFTAGRTNNPSHFMVRSTGEWSYCRNAVQKETDKRMGLAGAAITTSDDDASVSIITHSKRPTELTPVFEFDKVTVIGFSETEDVVPVISYNDSTLHGEYDEWKSTYTFQLPERTDSICICFDSVPGEFTLTGILLENGLQGVNVHGIGVNGASVPSYLRCDDFERDLELIKPDLVIFGIGINDASEPDFTKEGFKENYEELIQIIRNVNPDCALLFVTNNDSFKRKRVKRKTVYEVNTNGKVVEQAFIELAKKYDAAVWDQFDVMGGLHSMRDWEKAGLAKKDKVHFTNEGYQLLGDLLYNALIKDYKNHLKNKASKS
;
A
#
# COMPACT_ATOMS: atom_id res chain seq x y z
N MET A 1 -43.20 -18.94 -32.31
CA MET A 1 -41.93 -18.67 -33.01
C MET A 1 -41.56 -17.18 -33.10
N ARG A 2 -42.37 -16.27 -33.61
CA ARG A 2 -42.02 -14.82 -33.69
C ARG A 2 -41.67 -14.16 -32.36
N ARG A 3 -42.38 -14.45 -31.26
CA ARG A 3 -42.06 -13.88 -29.91
C ARG A 3 -40.75 -14.41 -29.30
N LEU A 4 -40.36 -15.64 -29.60
CA LEU A 4 -39.09 -16.21 -29.13
C LEU A 4 -37.89 -15.60 -29.84
N LEU A 5 -38.02 -15.33 -31.14
CA LEU A 5 -36.99 -14.64 -31.93
C LEU A 5 -36.75 -13.18 -31.50
N THR A 6 -37.83 -12.49 -31.06
CA THR A 6 -37.71 -11.11 -30.55
C THR A 6 -37.00 -11.06 -29.20
N VAL A 7 -37.23 -12.01 -28.27
CA VAL A 7 -36.58 -12.09 -26.98
C VAL A 7 -35.08 -12.46 -27.13
N ILE A 8 -34.76 -13.39 -28.03
CA ILE A 8 -33.36 -13.75 -28.35
C ILE A 8 -32.66 -12.58 -29.02
N GLY A 9 -33.30 -11.83 -29.90
CA GLY A 9 -32.75 -10.61 -30.52
C GLY A 9 -32.48 -9.50 -29.51
N ILE A 10 -33.34 -9.31 -28.50
CA ILE A 10 -33.16 -8.31 -27.44
C ILE A 10 -32.02 -8.73 -26.47
N LEU A 11 -31.91 -10.01 -26.13
CA LEU A 11 -30.81 -10.53 -25.33
C LEU A 11 -29.46 -10.42 -26.05
N PHE A 12 -29.43 -10.69 -27.37
CA PHE A 12 -28.23 -10.50 -28.20
C PHE A 12 -27.87 -9.01 -28.37
N TYR A 13 -28.86 -8.12 -28.47
CA TYR A 13 -28.65 -6.68 -28.59
C TYR A 13 -28.21 -6.05 -27.24
N CYS A 14 -28.70 -6.56 -26.12
CA CYS A 14 -28.18 -6.17 -24.79
C CYS A 14 -26.73 -6.63 -24.53
N GLN A 15 -26.33 -7.78 -25.07
CA GLN A 15 -24.92 -8.21 -24.98
C GLN A 15 -23.98 -7.39 -25.89
N LEU A 16 -24.48 -6.85 -27.01
CA LEU A 16 -23.71 -5.98 -27.90
C LEU A 16 -23.60 -4.52 -27.41
N LEU A 17 -24.43 -4.10 -26.44
CA LEU A 17 -24.37 -2.77 -25.83
C LEU A 17 -23.51 -2.68 -24.55
N CYS A 18 -23.02 -3.80 -24.05
CA CYS A 18 -21.92 -3.80 -23.06
C CYS A 18 -20.55 -3.58 -23.75
N GLY A 19 -20.42 -2.50 -24.50
CA GLY A 19 -19.13 -1.98 -24.87
C GLY A 19 -18.39 -1.63 -23.58
N GLN A 20 -17.30 -2.37 -23.26
CA GLN A 20 -16.43 -2.05 -22.13
C GLN A 20 -16.09 -0.56 -22.16
N THR A 21 -16.62 0.19 -21.22
CA THR A 21 -16.22 1.59 -21.08
C THR A 21 -14.80 1.60 -20.57
N LEU A 22 -13.86 1.97 -21.44
CA LEU A 22 -12.45 2.07 -21.06
C LEU A 22 -12.30 2.95 -19.81
N PRO A 23 -11.50 2.54 -18.82
CA PRO A 23 -11.26 3.33 -17.62
C PRO A 23 -10.86 4.77 -17.94
N LYS A 24 -11.38 5.73 -17.19
CA LYS A 24 -11.11 7.15 -17.41
C LYS A 24 -9.81 7.56 -16.74
N LEU A 25 -9.01 8.36 -17.41
CA LEU A 25 -7.86 9.02 -16.80
C LEU A 25 -8.32 10.19 -15.93
N ARG A 26 -7.58 10.46 -14.88
CA ARG A 26 -7.74 11.67 -14.06
C ARG A 26 -7.19 12.89 -14.79
N THR A 27 -7.85 14.01 -14.61
CA THR A 27 -7.37 15.30 -15.13
C THR A 27 -6.25 15.82 -14.26
N ILE A 28 -5.06 16.00 -14.84
CA ILE A 28 -3.88 16.47 -14.13
C ILE A 28 -3.71 17.97 -14.37
N PRO A 29 -3.59 18.81 -13.31
CA PRO A 29 -3.26 20.23 -13.45
C PRO A 29 -1.92 20.40 -14.15
N SER A 30 -1.79 21.38 -15.05
CA SER A 30 -0.52 21.67 -15.72
C SER A 30 0.43 22.43 -14.80
N HIS A 31 1.67 21.96 -14.72
CA HIS A 31 2.76 22.63 -14.02
C HIS A 31 3.99 22.69 -14.92
N HIS A 32 4.49 23.87 -15.23
CA HIS A 32 5.58 24.11 -16.18
C HIS A 32 6.93 23.51 -15.75
N PHE A 33 7.07 23.15 -14.47
CA PHE A 33 8.28 22.54 -13.90
C PHE A 33 8.26 21.00 -13.92
N ALA A 34 7.16 20.39 -14.32
CA ALA A 34 6.98 18.93 -14.33
C ALA A 34 6.76 18.41 -15.74
N HIS A 35 7.16 17.16 -16.01
CA HIS A 35 7.08 16.52 -17.32
C HIS A 35 5.89 15.55 -17.37
N PHE A 36 4.68 16.05 -17.11
CA PHE A 36 3.48 15.18 -17.02
C PHE A 36 3.12 14.50 -18.34
N GLU A 37 3.61 15.00 -19.48
CA GLU A 37 3.51 14.35 -20.78
C GLU A 37 4.28 13.03 -20.86
N ARG A 38 5.30 12.84 -19.99
CA ARG A 38 6.09 11.60 -19.87
C ARG A 38 5.48 10.59 -18.89
N ASN A 39 4.36 10.91 -18.28
CA ASN A 39 3.71 10.06 -17.28
C ASN A 39 3.17 8.76 -17.90
N LYS A 40 3.95 7.70 -17.82
CA LYS A 40 3.66 6.34 -18.29
C LYS A 40 4.50 5.32 -17.54
N LEU A 41 4.15 4.05 -17.62
CA LEU A 41 5.01 2.94 -17.21
C LEU A 41 6.08 2.68 -18.26
N LEU A 42 7.27 2.30 -17.81
CA LEU A 42 8.40 1.88 -18.62
C LEU A 42 8.62 0.38 -18.39
N PHE A 43 8.96 -0.35 -19.44
CA PHE A 43 9.24 -1.79 -19.42
C PHE A 43 10.65 -2.05 -20.00
N PRO A 44 11.68 -2.00 -19.14
CA PRO A 44 13.06 -2.26 -19.58
C PRO A 44 13.33 -3.71 -19.97
N GLY A 45 12.52 -4.64 -19.44
CA GLY A 45 12.52 -6.08 -19.76
C GLY A 45 11.39 -6.45 -20.72
N GLN A 46 10.73 -7.54 -20.41
CA GLN A 46 9.50 -7.98 -21.08
C GLN A 46 8.27 -7.32 -20.40
N HIS A 47 7.07 -7.83 -20.66
CA HIS A 47 5.83 -7.27 -20.11
C HIS A 47 4.92 -8.35 -19.49
N ASP A 48 5.44 -9.57 -19.39
CA ASP A 48 4.64 -10.76 -19.11
C ASP A 48 4.00 -10.76 -17.71
N ALA A 49 4.74 -10.27 -16.71
CA ALA A 49 4.24 -10.23 -15.34
C ALA A 49 3.06 -9.25 -15.20
N MET A 50 3.14 -8.08 -15.84
CA MET A 50 2.04 -7.11 -15.85
C MET A 50 0.86 -7.60 -16.68
N GLU A 51 1.07 -8.32 -17.79
CA GLU A 51 -0.01 -8.94 -18.56
C GLU A 51 -0.80 -9.96 -17.72
N ARG A 52 -0.14 -10.80 -16.91
CA ARG A 52 -0.83 -11.73 -15.99
C ARG A 52 -1.63 -10.98 -14.91
N PHE A 53 -1.05 -9.92 -14.36
CA PHE A 53 -1.77 -9.04 -13.42
C PHE A 53 -3.02 -8.43 -14.07
N TYR A 54 -2.93 -7.92 -15.30
CA TYR A 54 -4.07 -7.35 -16.02
C TYR A 54 -5.13 -8.38 -16.35
N GLN A 55 -4.75 -9.62 -16.71
CA GLN A 55 -5.72 -10.71 -16.92
C GLN A 55 -6.53 -11.01 -15.65
N LYS A 56 -5.89 -10.96 -14.48
CA LYS A 56 -6.58 -11.11 -13.19
C LYS A 56 -7.48 -9.91 -12.90
N LEU A 57 -7.01 -8.70 -13.20
CA LEU A 57 -7.80 -7.47 -13.06
C LEU A 57 -9.02 -7.48 -13.98
N ASP A 58 -8.90 -7.99 -15.23
CA ASP A 58 -10.01 -8.18 -16.15
C ASP A 58 -11.14 -9.02 -15.54
N SER A 59 -10.80 -10.13 -14.86
CA SER A 59 -11.80 -11.00 -14.23
C SER A 59 -12.61 -10.25 -13.18
N VAL A 60 -11.95 -9.40 -12.40
CA VAL A 60 -12.64 -8.54 -11.42
C VAL A 60 -13.46 -7.46 -12.11
N VAL A 61 -12.89 -6.74 -13.06
CA VAL A 61 -13.53 -5.57 -13.70
C VAL A 61 -14.71 -5.97 -14.55
N ASP A 62 -14.56 -7.03 -15.37
CA ASP A 62 -15.55 -7.45 -16.36
C ASP A 62 -16.59 -8.40 -15.76
N LEU A 63 -16.15 -9.36 -14.94
CA LEU A 63 -16.99 -10.45 -14.44
C LEU A 63 -17.40 -10.26 -12.98
N GLY A 64 -16.72 -9.42 -12.21
CA GLY A 64 -16.89 -9.31 -10.77
C GLY A 64 -16.42 -10.55 -10.02
N GLU A 65 -15.45 -11.28 -10.60
CA GLU A 65 -14.95 -12.53 -10.06
C GLU A 65 -13.49 -12.42 -9.62
N GLY A 66 -13.18 -12.97 -8.46
CA GLY A 66 -11.83 -13.01 -7.89
C GLY A 66 -11.47 -11.77 -7.08
N VAL A 67 -10.28 -11.83 -6.50
CA VAL A 67 -9.70 -10.74 -5.69
C VAL A 67 -8.31 -10.42 -6.24
N VAL A 68 -8.04 -9.16 -6.46
CA VAL A 68 -6.72 -8.64 -6.81
C VAL A 68 -6.15 -7.92 -5.59
N ASN A 69 -4.98 -8.36 -5.12
CA ASN A 69 -4.28 -7.76 -4.00
C ASN A 69 -3.07 -6.95 -4.50
N ILE A 70 -3.07 -5.66 -4.22
CA ILE A 70 -1.98 -4.74 -4.53
C ILE A 70 -1.32 -4.31 -3.23
N MET A 71 -0.02 -4.49 -3.10
CA MET A 71 0.75 -3.99 -1.96
C MET A 71 1.59 -2.78 -2.38
N HIS A 72 1.41 -1.64 -1.73
CA HIS A 72 2.26 -0.47 -1.86
C HIS A 72 3.18 -0.40 -0.65
N ILE A 73 4.46 -0.79 -0.81
CA ILE A 73 5.44 -0.81 0.26
C ILE A 73 6.35 0.42 0.19
N GLY A 74 6.61 1.06 1.33
CA GLY A 74 7.43 2.27 1.36
C GLY A 74 7.86 2.73 2.75
N GLY A 75 8.29 3.97 2.80
CA GLY A 75 8.65 4.70 4.01
C GLY A 75 7.55 5.66 4.45
N SER A 76 7.96 6.88 4.85
CA SER A 76 7.06 7.94 5.32
C SER A 76 6.04 8.40 4.26
N HIS A 77 6.34 8.31 2.97
CA HIS A 77 5.41 8.66 1.91
C HIS A 77 4.19 7.72 1.87
N VAL A 78 4.41 6.44 2.16
CA VAL A 78 3.34 5.44 2.23
C VAL A 78 2.65 5.48 3.59
N GLN A 79 3.39 5.64 4.72
CA GLN A 79 2.77 5.79 6.05
C GLN A 79 1.87 7.02 6.13
N ALA A 80 2.12 8.09 5.38
CA ALA A 80 1.22 9.23 5.30
C ALA A 80 -0.19 8.86 4.84
N GLY A 81 -0.32 7.79 4.06
CA GLY A 81 -1.56 7.20 3.59
C GLY A 81 -2.21 7.92 2.41
N VAL A 82 -1.96 9.21 2.20
CA VAL A 82 -2.66 10.03 1.21
C VAL A 82 -2.36 9.58 -0.22
N PHE A 83 -1.09 9.28 -0.53
CA PHE A 83 -0.68 8.81 -1.85
C PHE A 83 -1.35 7.48 -2.22
N THR A 84 -1.21 6.48 -1.33
CA THR A 84 -1.80 5.15 -1.53
C THR A 84 -3.32 5.21 -1.58
N GLN A 85 -3.94 6.05 -0.74
CA GLN A 85 -5.39 6.21 -0.72
C GLN A 85 -5.92 6.83 -2.01
N GLN A 86 -5.27 7.88 -2.54
CA GLN A 86 -5.68 8.49 -3.79
C GLN A 86 -5.59 7.49 -4.96
N PHE A 87 -4.48 6.75 -5.06
CA PHE A 87 -4.33 5.69 -6.05
C PHE A 87 -5.42 4.62 -5.92
N ARG A 88 -5.74 4.20 -4.69
CA ARG A 88 -6.79 3.22 -4.39
C ARG A 88 -8.17 3.74 -4.83
N ASP A 89 -8.55 4.95 -4.43
CA ASP A 89 -9.85 5.54 -4.75
C ASP A 89 -10.05 5.68 -6.26
N ASP A 90 -8.99 6.05 -6.98
CA ASP A 90 -8.98 6.10 -8.43
C ASP A 90 -9.17 4.72 -9.06
N LEU A 91 -8.46 3.72 -8.54
CA LEU A 91 -8.52 2.35 -9.03
C LEU A 91 -9.91 1.74 -8.82
N LEU A 92 -10.54 1.98 -7.66
CA LEU A 92 -11.91 1.54 -7.39
C LEU A 92 -12.95 2.18 -8.33
N SER A 93 -12.65 3.34 -8.90
CA SER A 93 -13.53 4.02 -9.85
C SER A 93 -13.60 3.39 -11.25
N ILE A 94 -12.75 2.39 -11.54
CA ILE A 94 -12.72 1.77 -12.89
C ILE A 94 -13.91 0.86 -13.17
N SER A 95 -14.50 0.27 -12.12
CA SER A 95 -15.67 -0.60 -12.23
C SER A 95 -16.45 -0.65 -10.91
N LEU A 96 -17.76 -0.85 -11.00
CA LEU A 96 -18.60 -1.14 -9.82
C LEU A 96 -18.20 -2.46 -9.13
N ASN A 97 -17.54 -3.33 -9.85
CA ASN A 97 -17.02 -4.60 -9.32
C ASN A 97 -15.68 -4.44 -8.55
N ALA A 98 -15.01 -3.30 -8.71
CA ALA A 98 -13.73 -3.01 -8.04
C ALA A 98 -13.95 -2.57 -6.59
N GLN A 99 -14.71 -3.33 -5.82
CA GLN A 99 -14.94 -3.07 -4.39
C GLN A 99 -13.71 -3.48 -3.58
N CYS A 100 -13.58 -2.95 -2.35
CA CYS A 100 -12.48 -3.34 -1.49
C CYS A 100 -12.83 -3.13 -0.01
N THR A 101 -12.07 -3.78 0.87
CA THR A 101 -12.02 -3.47 2.30
C THR A 101 -10.91 -2.49 2.61
N GLN A 102 -10.80 -2.10 3.88
CA GLN A 102 -9.64 -1.35 4.38
C GLN A 102 -8.35 -2.18 4.33
N SER A 103 -8.47 -3.50 4.31
CA SER A 103 -7.36 -4.44 4.16
C SER A 103 -6.39 -4.41 5.35
N PHE A 104 -5.09 -4.33 5.11
CA PHE A 104 -4.09 -4.31 6.17
C PHE A 104 -4.00 -2.94 6.84
N VAL A 105 -4.07 -2.91 8.17
CA VAL A 105 -3.92 -1.72 9.00
C VAL A 105 -2.98 -1.99 10.17
N PHE A 106 -2.28 -0.93 10.63
CA PHE A 106 -1.49 -0.95 11.84
C PHE A 106 -1.85 0.28 12.70
N PRO A 107 -2.03 0.12 14.02
CA PRO A 107 -2.48 1.19 14.89
C PRO A 107 -1.34 2.12 15.33
N PHE A 108 -0.76 2.85 14.40
CA PHE A 108 0.39 3.73 14.61
C PHE A 108 0.18 4.76 15.72
N THR A 109 -1.06 5.19 15.98
CA THR A 109 -1.35 6.17 17.04
C THR A 109 -1.06 5.60 18.43
N ALA A 110 -1.25 4.29 18.68
CA ALA A 110 -0.85 3.63 19.92
C ALA A 110 0.67 3.71 20.13
N GLY A 111 1.44 3.64 19.03
CA GLY A 111 2.88 3.88 19.01
C GLY A 111 3.28 5.37 19.04
N ARG A 112 2.35 6.30 19.30
CA ARG A 112 2.58 7.75 19.36
C ARG A 112 3.20 8.34 18.09
N THR A 113 2.87 7.76 16.92
CA THR A 113 3.28 8.27 15.61
C THR A 113 2.06 8.54 14.72
N ASN A 114 2.26 9.13 13.54
CA ASN A 114 1.15 9.48 12.67
C ASN A 114 0.49 8.24 12.05
N ASN A 115 -0.82 8.17 12.20
CA ASN A 115 -1.65 7.19 11.51
C ASN A 115 -1.96 7.68 10.10
N PRO A 116 -2.10 6.78 9.11
CA PRO A 116 -2.70 7.11 7.82
C PRO A 116 -4.02 7.85 7.97
N SER A 117 -4.34 8.75 7.04
CA SER A 117 -5.50 9.66 7.19
C SER A 117 -6.85 9.00 6.89
N HIS A 118 -6.85 7.86 6.22
CA HIS A 118 -8.05 7.22 5.69
C HIS A 118 -8.75 6.27 6.67
N PHE A 119 -8.16 6.01 7.83
CA PHE A 119 -8.81 5.34 8.95
C PHE A 119 -8.39 5.98 10.28
N MET A 120 -9.18 5.76 11.31
CA MET A 120 -8.89 6.28 12.65
C MET A 120 -8.50 5.15 13.59
N VAL A 121 -7.60 5.49 14.51
CA VAL A 121 -7.22 4.63 15.63
C VAL A 121 -7.46 5.37 16.92
N ARG A 122 -8.07 4.72 17.89
CA ARG A 122 -8.10 5.13 19.29
C ARG A 122 -7.46 4.02 20.13
N SER A 123 -6.74 4.37 21.16
CA SER A 123 -6.12 3.40 22.05
C SER A 123 -6.24 3.86 23.50
N THR A 124 -6.41 2.91 24.42
CA THR A 124 -6.32 3.09 25.87
C THR A 124 -5.14 2.29 26.40
N GLY A 125 -4.80 2.51 27.66
CA GLY A 125 -3.71 1.80 28.32
C GLY A 125 -2.32 2.24 27.88
N GLU A 126 -1.32 1.51 28.38
CA GLU A 126 0.08 1.77 28.11
C GLU A 126 0.63 0.85 27.01
N TRP A 127 1.32 1.46 26.04
CA TRP A 127 1.89 0.77 24.89
C TRP A 127 3.37 1.10 24.72
N SER A 128 4.21 0.10 24.58
CA SER A 128 5.53 0.25 24.02
C SER A 128 5.46 0.17 22.48
N TYR A 129 6.44 0.80 21.79
CA TYR A 129 6.46 0.85 20.33
C TYR A 129 7.87 0.62 19.81
N CYS A 130 8.01 -0.25 18.84
CA CYS A 130 9.23 -0.40 18.06
C CYS A 130 8.95 -0.34 16.56
N ARG A 131 9.96 0.04 15.80
CA ARG A 131 9.89 0.10 14.33
C ARG A 131 11.22 -0.26 13.71
N ASN A 132 11.17 -0.90 12.57
CA ASN A 132 12.33 -1.40 11.84
C ASN A 132 13.32 -0.31 11.39
N ALA A 133 12.87 0.93 11.23
CA ALA A 133 13.68 2.05 10.74
C ALA A 133 14.66 2.60 11.78
N VAL A 134 14.40 2.44 13.09
CA VAL A 134 15.18 3.06 14.19
C VAL A 134 15.91 2.03 15.02
N GLN A 135 15.26 0.93 15.30
CA GLN A 135 15.79 -0.12 16.14
C GLN A 135 16.45 -1.20 15.26
N LYS A 136 17.77 -1.11 15.11
CA LYS A 136 18.55 -2.09 14.35
C LYS A 136 18.64 -3.44 15.06
N GLU A 137 18.57 -3.40 16.39
CA GLU A 137 18.53 -4.56 17.27
C GLU A 137 17.30 -4.41 18.16
N THR A 138 16.38 -5.33 18.09
CA THR A 138 15.17 -5.36 18.92
C THR A 138 14.89 -6.80 19.30
N ASP A 139 14.50 -7.00 20.55
CA ASP A 139 14.03 -8.30 21.02
C ASP A 139 12.58 -8.60 20.59
N LYS A 140 11.92 -7.59 20.01
CA LYS A 140 10.55 -7.73 19.53
C LYS A 140 10.54 -8.08 18.05
N ARG A 141 9.87 -9.18 17.74
CA ARG A 141 9.60 -9.60 16.35
C ARG A 141 8.70 -8.59 15.68
N MET A 142 8.96 -8.32 14.41
CA MET A 142 8.16 -7.44 13.56
C MET A 142 7.78 -8.17 12.28
N GLY A 143 6.55 -7.95 11.83
CA GLY A 143 6.05 -8.50 10.59
C GLY A 143 5.95 -7.48 9.46
N LEU A 144 4.93 -7.66 8.63
CA LEU A 144 4.70 -6.90 7.41
C LEU A 144 4.61 -5.38 7.65
N ALA A 145 4.02 -4.93 8.77
CA ALA A 145 3.95 -3.50 9.09
C ALA A 145 5.31 -2.84 9.26
N GLY A 146 6.39 -3.60 9.52
CA GLY A 146 7.68 -3.05 9.90
C GLY A 146 7.66 -2.33 11.25
N ALA A 147 6.66 -2.61 12.06
CA ALA A 147 6.43 -2.02 13.37
C ALA A 147 5.69 -3.01 14.28
N ALA A 148 5.84 -2.82 15.59
CA ALA A 148 5.08 -3.57 16.59
C ALA A 148 4.73 -2.65 17.77
N ILE A 149 3.57 -2.92 18.40
CA ILE A 149 3.17 -2.34 19.67
C ILE A 149 2.95 -3.47 20.67
N THR A 150 3.40 -3.24 21.90
CA THR A 150 3.33 -4.23 22.96
C THR A 150 2.69 -3.64 24.21
N THR A 151 1.81 -4.38 24.86
CA THR A 151 1.18 -4.00 26.12
C THR A 151 1.22 -5.15 27.12
N SER A 152 1.33 -4.80 28.39
CA SER A 152 1.06 -5.65 29.55
C SER A 152 -0.02 -5.03 30.46
N ASP A 153 -0.78 -4.07 29.95
CA ASP A 153 -1.78 -3.31 30.68
C ASP A 153 -3.17 -3.92 30.42
N ASP A 154 -3.84 -4.34 31.48
CA ASP A 154 -5.15 -5.00 31.42
C ASP A 154 -6.26 -4.08 30.86
N ASP A 155 -6.07 -2.73 30.97
CA ASP A 155 -6.99 -1.73 30.42
C ASP A 155 -6.65 -1.34 28.97
N ALA A 156 -5.65 -1.99 28.37
CA ALA A 156 -5.24 -1.66 27.02
C ALA A 156 -6.29 -2.07 25.98
N SER A 157 -6.54 -1.18 25.05
CA SER A 157 -7.38 -1.47 23.89
C SER A 157 -6.95 -0.71 22.64
N VAL A 158 -7.32 -1.23 21.48
CA VAL A 158 -7.15 -0.58 20.18
C VAL A 158 -8.47 -0.61 19.42
N SER A 159 -9.05 0.56 19.18
CA SER A 159 -10.20 0.70 18.29
C SER A 159 -9.77 1.11 16.91
N ILE A 160 -10.24 0.41 15.88
CA ILE A 160 -10.05 0.73 14.47
C ILE A 160 -11.39 1.19 13.90
N ILE A 161 -11.38 2.30 13.17
CA ILE A 161 -12.56 2.90 12.54
C ILE A 161 -12.18 3.22 11.10
N THR A 162 -12.84 2.58 10.13
CA THR A 162 -12.43 2.59 8.70
C THR A 162 -12.96 3.78 7.90
N HIS A 163 -13.58 4.74 8.55
CA HIS A 163 -13.95 5.98 7.88
C HIS A 163 -12.99 7.12 8.19
N SER A 164 -12.91 8.08 7.29
CA SER A 164 -12.05 9.27 7.43
C SER A 164 -12.47 10.14 8.61
N LYS A 165 -11.48 10.82 9.24
CA LYS A 165 -11.73 11.87 10.26
C LYS A 165 -12.62 13.02 9.78
N ARG A 166 -12.69 13.23 8.47
CA ARG A 166 -13.51 14.28 7.81
C ARG A 166 -14.27 13.64 6.65
N PRO A 167 -15.28 12.80 6.95
CA PRO A 167 -16.06 12.16 5.90
C PRO A 167 -16.83 13.22 5.11
N THR A 168 -16.90 13.02 3.81
CA THR A 168 -17.83 13.71 2.91
C THR A 168 -18.86 12.69 2.44
N GLU A 169 -19.96 13.11 1.82
CA GLU A 169 -20.94 12.19 1.23
C GLU A 169 -20.35 11.25 0.17
N LEU A 170 -19.19 11.61 -0.39
CA LEU A 170 -18.46 10.84 -1.39
C LEU A 170 -17.32 9.99 -0.79
N THR A 171 -17.07 10.08 0.51
CA THR A 171 -16.00 9.30 1.15
C THR A 171 -16.47 7.85 1.33
N PRO A 172 -15.81 6.86 0.69
CA PRO A 172 -16.20 5.46 0.86
C PRO A 172 -16.08 5.03 2.32
N VAL A 173 -17.11 4.36 2.83
CA VAL A 173 -17.04 3.64 4.10
C VAL A 173 -16.70 2.19 3.77
N PHE A 174 -15.67 1.66 4.41
CA PHE A 174 -15.22 0.29 4.19
C PHE A 174 -15.70 -0.58 5.35
N GLU A 175 -16.76 -1.34 5.11
CA GLU A 175 -17.27 -2.30 6.08
C GLU A 175 -16.57 -3.64 5.95
N PHE A 176 -16.40 -4.31 7.06
CA PHE A 176 -15.78 -5.63 7.17
C PHE A 176 -16.56 -6.49 8.18
N ASP A 177 -16.47 -7.81 8.03
CA ASP A 177 -17.07 -8.80 8.93
C ASP A 177 -16.08 -9.86 9.38
N LYS A 178 -14.83 -9.83 8.88
CA LYS A 178 -13.76 -10.69 9.31
C LYS A 178 -12.54 -9.85 9.71
N VAL A 179 -12.00 -10.15 10.90
CA VAL A 179 -10.84 -9.47 11.47
C VAL A 179 -9.77 -10.51 11.79
N THR A 180 -8.56 -10.31 11.27
CA THR A 180 -7.41 -11.11 11.66
C THR A 180 -6.42 -10.22 12.40
N VAL A 181 -6.25 -10.47 13.70
CA VAL A 181 -5.23 -9.82 14.53
C VAL A 181 -3.94 -10.62 14.39
N ILE A 182 -2.88 -9.96 13.95
CA ILE A 182 -1.55 -10.55 13.78
C ILE A 182 -0.71 -10.15 14.99
N GLY A 183 -0.27 -11.14 15.76
CA GLY A 183 0.47 -10.88 16.98
C GLY A 183 0.65 -12.13 17.83
N PHE A 184 1.37 -11.98 18.93
CA PHE A 184 1.72 -13.09 19.79
C PHE A 184 1.89 -12.64 21.24
N SER A 185 1.71 -13.59 22.17
CA SER A 185 2.13 -13.52 23.55
C SER A 185 3.28 -14.52 23.77
N GLU A 186 4.35 -14.12 24.43
CA GLU A 186 5.47 -15.02 24.73
C GLU A 186 5.10 -16.11 25.76
N THR A 187 4.09 -15.83 26.58
CA THR A 187 3.61 -16.74 27.64
C THR A 187 2.34 -17.50 27.23
N GLU A 188 1.79 -17.20 26.03
CA GLU A 188 0.52 -17.73 25.52
C GLU A 188 -0.70 -17.44 26.42
N ASP A 189 -0.54 -16.65 27.47
CA ASP A 189 -1.57 -16.39 28.48
C ASP A 189 -2.46 -15.20 28.11
N VAL A 190 -1.97 -14.25 27.29
CA VAL A 190 -2.70 -13.07 26.88
C VAL A 190 -3.21 -13.24 25.46
N VAL A 191 -4.51 -13.19 25.27
CA VAL A 191 -5.17 -13.34 23.97
C VAL A 191 -5.98 -12.10 23.61
N PRO A 192 -5.98 -11.66 22.33
CA PRO A 192 -6.87 -10.59 21.91
C PRO A 192 -8.32 -11.08 21.86
N VAL A 193 -9.22 -10.19 22.24
CA VAL A 193 -10.67 -10.37 22.14
C VAL A 193 -11.29 -9.14 21.47
N ILE A 194 -12.43 -9.29 20.82
CA ILE A 194 -13.18 -8.16 20.25
C ILE A 194 -14.39 -7.87 21.12
N SER A 195 -14.49 -6.63 21.62
CA SER A 195 -15.68 -6.12 22.26
C SER A 195 -16.72 -5.74 21.18
N TYR A 196 -17.88 -6.38 21.21
CA TYR A 196 -18.96 -6.22 20.24
C TYR A 196 -20.34 -6.26 20.91
N ASN A 197 -21.10 -5.16 20.89
CA ASN A 197 -22.48 -5.06 21.42
C ASN A 197 -22.66 -5.74 22.80
N ASP A 198 -21.92 -5.28 23.82
CA ASP A 198 -21.93 -5.80 25.19
C ASP A 198 -21.53 -7.30 25.36
N SER A 199 -20.98 -7.90 24.31
CA SER A 199 -20.41 -9.25 24.32
C SER A 199 -18.94 -9.25 23.93
N THR A 200 -18.25 -10.31 24.32
CA THR A 200 -16.84 -10.55 23.97
C THR A 200 -16.78 -11.67 22.94
N LEU A 201 -16.13 -11.39 21.82
CA LEU A 201 -15.86 -12.39 20.80
C LEU A 201 -14.43 -12.90 20.99
N HIS A 202 -14.25 -14.22 20.93
CA HIS A 202 -12.96 -14.89 20.95
C HIS A 202 -12.56 -15.29 19.53
N GLY A 203 -11.28 -15.10 19.19
CA GLY A 203 -10.73 -15.44 17.88
C GLY A 203 -10.28 -16.90 17.80
N GLU A 204 -10.30 -17.46 16.62
CA GLU A 204 -9.65 -18.72 16.30
C GLU A 204 -8.15 -18.48 16.11
N TYR A 205 -7.31 -19.18 16.89
CA TYR A 205 -5.85 -19.02 16.86
C TYR A 205 -5.20 -19.97 15.86
N ASP A 206 -4.36 -19.43 15.01
CA ASP A 206 -3.45 -20.16 14.11
C ASP A 206 -2.01 -19.93 14.61
N GLU A 207 -1.42 -20.93 15.23
CA GLU A 207 -0.07 -20.89 15.81
C GLU A 207 1.00 -20.63 14.73
N TRP A 208 0.88 -21.26 13.56
CA TRP A 208 1.85 -21.14 12.47
C TRP A 208 1.92 -19.72 11.90
N LYS A 209 0.78 -19.06 11.84
CA LYS A 209 0.66 -17.69 11.34
C LYS A 209 0.76 -16.65 12.43
N SER A 210 0.71 -17.06 13.71
CA SER A 210 0.56 -16.15 14.86
C SER A 210 -0.61 -15.18 14.65
N THR A 211 -1.80 -15.71 14.33
CA THR A 211 -2.99 -14.92 14.04
C THR A 211 -4.19 -15.37 14.83
N TYR A 212 -5.02 -14.41 15.23
CA TYR A 212 -6.33 -14.62 15.82
C TYR A 212 -7.39 -14.13 14.86
N THR A 213 -8.22 -15.03 14.34
CA THR A 213 -9.27 -14.71 13.36
C THR A 213 -10.64 -14.65 14.01
N PHE A 214 -11.33 -13.54 13.80
CA PHE A 214 -12.67 -13.26 14.32
C PHE A 214 -13.65 -13.14 13.15
N GLN A 215 -14.77 -13.86 13.22
CA GLN A 215 -15.91 -13.65 12.35
C GLN A 215 -16.96 -12.83 13.11
N LEU A 216 -17.26 -11.64 12.61
CA LEU A 216 -18.28 -10.77 13.20
C LEU A 216 -19.67 -11.20 12.75
N PRO A 217 -20.71 -11.04 13.60
CA PRO A 217 -22.08 -11.37 13.23
C PRO A 217 -22.64 -10.53 12.07
N GLU A 218 -22.21 -9.28 11.97
CA GLU A 218 -22.64 -8.31 10.97
C GLU A 218 -21.44 -7.49 10.47
N ARG A 219 -21.56 -6.92 9.27
CA ARG A 219 -20.58 -5.97 8.77
C ARG A 219 -20.61 -4.70 9.60
N THR A 220 -19.42 -4.19 9.87
CA THR A 220 -19.22 -2.95 10.63
C THR A 220 -18.07 -2.15 10.03
N ASP A 221 -18.04 -0.86 10.34
CA ASP A 221 -16.92 0.04 10.01
C ASP A 221 -15.99 0.28 11.21
N SER A 222 -16.25 -0.37 12.36
CA SER A 222 -15.47 -0.17 13.57
C SER A 222 -15.43 -1.38 14.47
N ILE A 223 -14.30 -1.58 15.14
CA ILE A 223 -14.08 -2.61 16.17
C ILE A 223 -13.26 -2.04 17.33
N CYS A 224 -13.36 -2.72 18.48
CA CYS A 224 -12.46 -2.52 19.60
C CYS A 224 -11.81 -3.87 19.97
N ILE A 225 -10.50 -3.93 19.84
CA ILE A 225 -9.67 -5.06 20.25
C ILE A 225 -9.21 -4.78 21.68
N CYS A 226 -9.53 -5.69 22.59
CA CYS A 226 -9.10 -5.70 23.99
C CYS A 226 -8.22 -6.94 24.22
N PHE A 227 -7.71 -7.09 25.44
CA PHE A 227 -6.88 -8.24 25.81
C PHE A 227 -7.46 -8.84 27.09
N ASP A 228 -7.54 -10.17 27.16
CA ASP A 228 -7.98 -10.83 28.37
C ASP A 228 -7.01 -10.54 29.51
N SER A 229 -7.56 -10.26 30.70
CA SER A 229 -6.83 -9.82 31.86
C SER A 229 -6.13 -10.99 32.57
N VAL A 230 -5.11 -11.52 31.96
CA VAL A 230 -4.16 -12.46 32.57
C VAL A 230 -2.79 -11.76 32.62
N PRO A 231 -2.04 -11.87 33.72
CA PRO A 231 -0.71 -11.26 33.78
C PRO A 231 0.19 -11.76 32.66
N GLY A 232 0.52 -10.89 31.71
CA GLY A 232 1.34 -11.25 30.55
C GLY A 232 1.54 -10.07 29.61
N GLU A 233 2.18 -10.34 28.49
CA GLU A 233 2.46 -9.32 27.47
C GLU A 233 1.93 -9.80 26.12
N PHE A 234 1.28 -8.89 25.36
CA PHE A 234 0.87 -9.13 23.98
C PHE A 234 1.56 -8.15 23.04
N THR A 235 2.16 -8.68 21.97
CA THR A 235 2.75 -7.90 20.89
C THR A 235 1.87 -8.00 19.64
N LEU A 236 1.36 -6.85 19.18
CA LEU A 236 0.55 -6.72 17.98
C LEU A 236 1.42 -6.19 16.84
N THR A 237 1.44 -6.91 15.71
CA THR A 237 2.23 -6.58 14.51
C THR A 237 1.39 -6.19 13.31
N GLY A 238 0.08 -6.41 13.33
CA GLY A 238 -0.82 -6.01 12.27
C GLY A 238 -2.27 -6.42 12.48
N ILE A 239 -3.16 -5.88 11.68
CA ILE A 239 -4.58 -6.24 11.64
C ILE A 239 -4.99 -6.31 10.18
N LEU A 240 -5.64 -7.40 9.78
CA LEU A 240 -6.24 -7.54 8.45
C LEU A 240 -7.76 -7.47 8.58
N LEU A 241 -8.39 -6.61 7.79
CA LEU A 241 -9.83 -6.40 7.75
C LEU A 241 -10.36 -6.90 6.41
N GLU A 242 -11.37 -7.78 6.44
CA GLU A 242 -11.91 -8.42 5.24
C GLU A 242 -13.45 -8.43 5.29
N ASN A 243 -14.08 -8.48 4.11
CA ASN A 243 -15.53 -8.59 3.98
C ASN A 243 -15.97 -9.69 3.01
N GLY A 244 -15.05 -10.52 2.55
CA GLY A 244 -15.33 -11.61 1.62
C GLY A 244 -15.83 -11.18 0.24
N LEU A 245 -15.85 -9.88 -0.07
CA LEU A 245 -16.25 -9.40 -1.39
C LEU A 245 -15.16 -9.68 -2.43
N GLN A 246 -15.59 -9.89 -3.65
CA GLN A 246 -14.74 -9.87 -4.83
C GLN A 246 -14.31 -8.42 -5.12
N GLY A 247 -13.11 -8.22 -5.67
CA GLY A 247 -12.68 -6.87 -5.99
C GLY A 247 -11.18 -6.63 -5.94
N VAL A 248 -10.79 -5.38 -5.67
CA VAL A 248 -9.38 -4.95 -5.63
C VAL A 248 -9.05 -4.44 -4.23
N ASN A 249 -8.11 -5.06 -3.56
CA ASN A 249 -7.57 -4.60 -2.29
C ASN A 249 -6.23 -3.87 -2.51
N VAL A 250 -6.03 -2.75 -1.82
CA VAL A 250 -4.78 -2.00 -1.84
C VAL A 250 -4.24 -1.86 -0.41
N HIS A 251 -3.14 -2.54 -0.14
CA HIS A 251 -2.48 -2.57 1.17
C HIS A 251 -1.34 -1.56 1.22
N GLY A 252 -1.47 -0.53 2.04
CA GLY A 252 -0.40 0.46 2.26
C GLY A 252 0.51 0.02 3.40
N ILE A 253 1.71 -0.42 3.07
CA ILE A 253 2.72 -0.88 4.03
C ILE A 253 3.83 0.17 4.10
N GLY A 254 3.87 0.96 5.16
CA GLY A 254 4.84 2.04 5.26
C GLY A 254 5.22 2.41 6.68
N VAL A 255 6.51 2.65 6.91
CA VAL A 255 7.07 3.09 8.20
C VAL A 255 7.98 4.29 8.01
N ASN A 256 7.77 5.34 8.81
CA ASN A 256 8.60 6.53 8.79
C ASN A 256 10.09 6.23 8.97
N GLY A 257 10.88 6.58 7.97
CA GLY A 257 12.33 6.37 7.96
C GLY A 257 12.77 4.99 7.47
N ALA A 258 11.86 4.11 7.06
CA ALA A 258 12.22 2.79 6.57
C ALA A 258 13.03 2.85 5.26
N SER A 259 14.01 1.98 5.16
CA SER A 259 14.80 1.63 3.99
C SER A 259 14.55 0.16 3.64
N VAL A 260 15.05 -0.33 2.50
CA VAL A 260 14.89 -1.74 2.14
C VAL A 260 15.49 -2.67 3.21
N PRO A 261 16.71 -2.45 3.72
CA PRO A 261 17.27 -3.25 4.82
C PRO A 261 16.40 -3.23 6.09
N SER A 262 15.58 -2.20 6.28
CA SER A 262 14.66 -2.16 7.44
C SER A 262 13.63 -3.29 7.37
N TYR A 263 13.06 -3.53 6.19
CA TYR A 263 12.08 -4.61 5.99
C TYR A 263 12.73 -5.99 6.00
N LEU A 264 13.95 -6.12 5.49
CA LEU A 264 14.71 -7.39 5.54
C LEU A 264 15.05 -7.85 6.98
N ARG A 265 14.95 -6.95 7.94
CA ARG A 265 15.12 -7.28 9.37
C ARG A 265 13.82 -7.63 10.10
N CYS A 266 12.69 -7.67 9.39
CA CYS A 266 11.42 -8.05 9.99
C CYS A 266 11.26 -9.57 9.91
N ASP A 267 11.43 -10.26 11.04
CA ASP A 267 11.48 -11.73 11.12
C ASP A 267 10.24 -12.41 10.52
N ASP A 268 9.08 -11.78 10.69
CA ASP A 268 7.80 -12.33 10.27
C ASP A 268 7.27 -11.73 8.97
N PHE A 269 8.11 -11.00 8.22
CA PHE A 269 7.66 -10.32 6.98
C PHE A 269 7.12 -11.30 5.93
N GLU A 270 7.83 -12.39 5.65
CA GLU A 270 7.43 -13.41 4.67
C GLU A 270 6.16 -14.13 5.11
N ARG A 271 6.09 -14.53 6.39
CA ARG A 271 4.91 -15.18 6.97
C ARG A 271 3.66 -14.28 6.85
N ASP A 272 3.76 -13.02 7.24
CA ASP A 272 2.62 -12.09 7.20
C ASP A 272 2.25 -11.74 5.75
N LEU A 273 3.22 -11.75 4.82
CA LEU A 273 2.98 -11.53 3.40
C LEU A 273 2.09 -12.63 2.78
N GLU A 274 2.14 -13.86 3.29
CA GLU A 274 1.25 -14.95 2.88
C GLU A 274 -0.23 -14.65 3.15
N LEU A 275 -0.54 -13.83 4.16
CA LEU A 275 -1.92 -13.46 4.50
C LEU A 275 -2.56 -12.57 3.42
N ILE A 276 -1.78 -11.77 2.72
CA ILE A 276 -2.26 -10.87 1.66
C ILE A 276 -1.93 -11.37 0.26
N LYS A 277 -0.88 -12.17 0.10
CA LYS A 277 -0.45 -12.80 -1.16
C LYS A 277 -0.61 -11.85 -2.36
N PRO A 278 0.22 -10.79 -2.49
CA PRO A 278 0.01 -9.73 -3.45
C PRO A 278 0.15 -10.21 -4.90
N ASP A 279 -0.69 -9.68 -5.78
CA ASP A 279 -0.63 -9.87 -7.23
C ASP A 279 0.24 -8.80 -7.90
N LEU A 280 0.32 -7.62 -7.28
CA LEU A 280 1.19 -6.53 -7.67
C LEU A 280 1.83 -5.92 -6.41
N VAL A 281 3.15 -5.76 -6.45
CA VAL A 281 3.89 -4.97 -5.46
C VAL A 281 4.38 -3.68 -6.09
N ILE A 282 3.98 -2.54 -5.51
CA ILE A 282 4.44 -1.21 -5.86
C ILE A 282 5.49 -0.79 -4.83
N PHE A 283 6.74 -0.62 -5.27
CA PHE A 283 7.85 -0.23 -4.42
C PHE A 283 8.02 1.29 -4.41
N GLY A 284 7.52 1.95 -3.35
CA GLY A 284 7.72 3.37 -3.05
C GLY A 284 8.78 3.58 -1.96
N ILE A 285 9.83 2.77 -1.94
CA ILE A 285 10.91 2.79 -0.95
C ILE A 285 12.27 2.97 -1.62
N GLY A 286 13.20 3.66 -0.96
CA GLY A 286 14.55 3.90 -1.50
C GLY A 286 15.11 5.29 -1.20
N ILE A 287 14.26 6.27 -0.81
CA ILE A 287 14.70 7.63 -0.52
C ILE A 287 15.59 7.71 0.74
N ASN A 288 15.29 6.88 1.73
CA ASN A 288 16.11 6.76 2.95
C ASN A 288 17.40 6.04 2.65
N ASP A 289 17.37 4.96 1.87
CA ASP A 289 18.56 4.27 1.37
C ASP A 289 19.51 5.24 0.66
N ALA A 290 18.99 6.01 -0.30
CA ALA A 290 19.75 7.01 -1.06
C ALA A 290 20.30 8.17 -0.20
N SER A 291 19.84 8.29 1.04
CA SER A 291 20.27 9.34 1.96
C SER A 291 21.41 8.88 2.89
N GLU A 292 21.68 7.58 2.97
CA GLU A 292 22.76 7.03 3.80
C GLU A 292 24.14 7.47 3.26
N PRO A 293 25.12 7.70 4.17
CA PRO A 293 26.45 8.12 3.77
C PRO A 293 27.23 7.11 2.93
N ASP A 294 26.97 5.82 3.16
CA ASP A 294 27.62 4.67 2.53
C ASP A 294 26.78 4.05 1.40
N PHE A 295 25.80 4.79 0.90
CA PHE A 295 24.95 4.33 -0.20
C PHE A 295 25.76 3.96 -1.44
N THR A 296 25.56 2.73 -1.92
CA THR A 296 26.08 2.26 -3.22
C THR A 296 24.95 1.68 -4.06
N LYS A 297 25.07 1.79 -5.39
CA LYS A 297 24.07 1.21 -6.31
C LYS A 297 24.01 -0.31 -6.18
N GLU A 298 25.13 -0.94 -6.04
CA GLU A 298 25.27 -2.40 -5.93
C GLU A 298 24.60 -2.91 -4.67
N GLY A 299 24.92 -2.37 -3.49
CA GLY A 299 24.31 -2.76 -2.22
C GLY A 299 22.79 -2.46 -2.21
N PHE A 300 22.37 -1.37 -2.83
CA PHE A 300 20.93 -1.08 -2.99
C PHE A 300 20.22 -2.16 -3.80
N LYS A 301 20.81 -2.60 -4.91
CA LYS A 301 20.26 -3.66 -5.75
C LYS A 301 20.23 -5.01 -5.04
N GLU A 302 21.31 -5.36 -4.32
CA GLU A 302 21.37 -6.61 -3.54
C GLU A 302 20.26 -6.69 -2.50
N ASN A 303 20.02 -5.61 -1.75
CA ASN A 303 18.91 -5.55 -0.80
C ASN A 303 17.53 -5.72 -1.48
N TYR A 304 17.36 -5.11 -2.66
CA TYR A 304 16.13 -5.28 -3.43
C TYR A 304 15.95 -6.69 -3.98
N GLU A 305 17.03 -7.34 -4.40
CA GLU A 305 17.01 -8.71 -4.88
C GLU A 305 16.55 -9.67 -3.79
N GLU A 306 17.02 -9.46 -2.55
CA GLU A 306 16.57 -10.24 -1.39
C GLU A 306 15.07 -10.02 -1.10
N LEU A 307 14.61 -8.77 -1.08
CA LEU A 307 13.19 -8.45 -0.87
C LEU A 307 12.31 -9.02 -1.98
N ILE A 308 12.74 -8.95 -3.23
CA ILE A 308 12.03 -9.53 -4.38
C ILE A 308 11.96 -11.06 -4.24
N GLN A 309 13.04 -11.71 -3.77
CA GLN A 309 13.03 -13.15 -3.56
C GLN A 309 11.97 -13.57 -2.52
N ILE A 310 11.88 -12.85 -1.39
CA ILE A 310 10.84 -13.08 -0.38
C ILE A 310 9.43 -12.96 -0.99
N ILE A 311 9.19 -11.92 -1.79
CA ILE A 311 7.89 -11.73 -2.45
C ILE A 311 7.59 -12.88 -3.43
N ARG A 312 8.58 -13.31 -4.20
CA ARG A 312 8.45 -14.39 -5.18
C ARG A 312 8.29 -15.78 -4.54
N ASN A 313 8.80 -15.99 -3.32
CA ASN A 313 8.55 -17.20 -2.55
C ASN A 313 7.05 -17.33 -2.24
N VAL A 314 6.41 -16.23 -1.86
CA VAL A 314 4.97 -16.18 -1.54
C VAL A 314 4.09 -16.23 -2.79
N ASN A 315 4.46 -15.48 -3.82
CA ASN A 315 3.74 -15.47 -5.11
C ASN A 315 4.72 -15.33 -6.27
N PRO A 316 5.08 -16.45 -6.94
CA PRO A 316 6.00 -16.43 -8.09
C PRO A 316 5.53 -15.57 -9.26
N ASP A 317 4.22 -15.41 -9.43
CA ASP A 317 3.59 -14.63 -10.51
C ASP A 317 3.31 -13.18 -10.15
N CYS A 318 3.71 -12.74 -8.94
CA CYS A 318 3.52 -11.36 -8.50
C CYS A 318 4.17 -10.37 -9.47
N ALA A 319 3.41 -9.43 -10.01
CA ALA A 319 3.93 -8.32 -10.79
C ALA A 319 4.66 -7.31 -9.88
N LEU A 320 5.71 -6.69 -10.40
CA LEU A 320 6.52 -5.71 -9.67
C LEU A 320 6.50 -4.36 -10.40
N LEU A 321 6.30 -3.28 -9.65
CA LEU A 321 6.33 -1.90 -10.14
C LEU A 321 7.25 -1.08 -9.25
N PHE A 322 8.37 -0.62 -9.79
CA PHE A 322 9.26 0.30 -9.09
C PHE A 322 8.83 1.75 -9.32
N VAL A 323 8.70 2.50 -8.23
CA VAL A 323 8.50 3.95 -8.25
C VAL A 323 9.84 4.59 -7.95
N THR A 324 10.41 5.35 -8.90
CA THR A 324 11.69 6.02 -8.65
C THR A 324 11.54 7.06 -7.54
N ASN A 325 12.61 7.31 -6.79
CA ASN A 325 12.56 8.30 -5.71
C ASN A 325 12.20 9.68 -6.25
N ASN A 326 11.44 10.46 -5.49
CA ASN A 326 11.33 11.89 -5.79
C ASN A 326 12.69 12.59 -5.61
N ASP A 327 12.84 13.76 -6.26
CA ASP A 327 13.92 14.69 -5.91
C ASP A 327 13.87 15.02 -4.42
N SER A 328 15.01 15.11 -3.77
CA SER A 328 15.09 15.35 -2.34
C SER A 328 16.31 16.12 -1.93
N PHE A 329 16.27 16.71 -0.73
CA PHE A 329 17.37 17.50 -0.20
C PHE A 329 17.82 16.99 1.15
N LYS A 330 19.13 16.86 1.35
CA LYS A 330 19.75 16.58 2.63
C LYS A 330 19.85 17.86 3.46
N ARG A 331 19.35 17.80 4.70
CA ARG A 331 19.44 18.90 5.64
C ARG A 331 20.81 18.87 6.32
N LYS A 332 21.59 19.95 6.19
CA LYS A 332 22.87 20.14 6.87
C LYS A 332 22.83 21.37 7.78
N ARG A 333 23.58 21.33 8.87
CA ARG A 333 23.77 22.48 9.77
C ARG A 333 25.17 23.05 9.55
N VAL A 334 25.24 24.27 8.98
CA VAL A 334 26.51 24.98 8.75
C VAL A 334 26.48 26.27 9.53
N LYS A 335 27.44 26.47 10.46
CA LYS A 335 27.56 27.69 11.29
C LYS A 335 26.22 28.18 11.87
N ARG A 336 25.47 27.31 12.55
CA ARG A 336 24.13 27.58 13.15
C ARG A 336 22.98 27.80 12.14
N LYS A 337 23.24 27.78 10.82
CA LYS A 337 22.19 27.89 9.79
C LYS A 337 21.85 26.50 9.24
N THR A 338 20.57 26.27 8.97
CA THR A 338 20.12 25.11 8.23
C THR A 338 20.34 25.38 6.73
N VAL A 339 21.03 24.47 6.05
CA VAL A 339 21.28 24.49 4.60
C VAL A 339 20.70 23.20 4.01
N TYR A 340 20.10 23.32 2.85
CA TYR A 340 19.57 22.18 2.09
C TYR A 340 20.43 21.94 0.84
N GLU A 341 21.00 20.74 0.74
CA GLU A 341 21.82 20.29 -0.37
C GLU A 341 21.06 19.20 -1.13
N VAL A 342 21.02 19.31 -2.46
CA VAL A 342 20.31 18.33 -3.29
C VAL A 342 20.92 16.93 -3.13
N ASN A 343 20.09 15.91 -3.02
CA ASN A 343 20.52 14.52 -2.99
C ASN A 343 20.66 13.99 -4.42
N THR A 344 21.88 13.90 -4.92
CA THR A 344 22.18 13.44 -6.29
C THR A 344 22.00 11.94 -6.47
N ASN A 345 21.88 11.15 -5.37
CA ASN A 345 21.70 9.71 -5.44
C ASN A 345 20.34 9.31 -6.05
N GLY A 346 19.37 10.24 -6.16
CA GLY A 346 18.11 9.99 -6.87
C GLY A 346 18.29 9.43 -8.28
N LYS A 347 19.27 9.96 -9.05
CA LYS A 347 19.63 9.44 -10.38
C LYS A 347 20.28 8.05 -10.35
N VAL A 348 21.01 7.75 -9.29
CA VAL A 348 21.62 6.42 -9.11
C VAL A 348 20.55 5.39 -8.83
N VAL A 349 19.55 5.75 -8.01
CA VAL A 349 18.37 4.89 -7.72
C VAL A 349 17.54 4.66 -8.97
N GLU A 350 17.28 5.69 -9.78
CA GLU A 350 16.59 5.57 -11.08
C GLU A 350 17.25 4.51 -11.96
N GLN A 351 18.58 4.59 -12.13
CA GLN A 351 19.35 3.60 -12.90
C GLN A 351 19.27 2.20 -12.29
N ALA A 352 19.37 2.07 -10.95
CA ALA A 352 19.26 0.80 -10.28
C ALA A 352 17.88 0.15 -10.51
N PHE A 353 16.80 0.92 -10.46
CA PHE A 353 15.46 0.40 -10.73
C PHE A 353 15.27 -0.04 -12.19
N ILE A 354 15.86 0.67 -13.16
CA ILE A 354 15.83 0.24 -14.57
C ILE A 354 16.57 -1.10 -14.74
N GLU A 355 17.73 -1.27 -14.07
CA GLU A 355 18.50 -2.51 -14.12
C GLU A 355 17.73 -3.67 -13.45
N LEU A 356 17.13 -3.45 -12.27
CA LEU A 356 16.30 -4.42 -11.57
C LEU A 356 15.05 -4.79 -12.41
N ALA A 357 14.38 -3.79 -12.98
CA ALA A 357 13.19 -4.04 -13.80
C ALA A 357 13.52 -4.89 -15.03
N LYS A 358 14.66 -4.67 -15.65
CA LYS A 358 15.13 -5.52 -16.75
C LYS A 358 15.40 -6.95 -16.31
N LYS A 359 15.99 -7.13 -15.11
CA LYS A 359 16.34 -8.47 -14.57
C LYS A 359 15.11 -9.27 -14.14
N TYR A 360 14.11 -8.60 -13.56
CA TYR A 360 12.96 -9.25 -12.91
C TYR A 360 11.65 -9.11 -13.68
N ASP A 361 11.67 -8.64 -14.92
CA ASP A 361 10.48 -8.39 -15.75
C ASP A 361 9.46 -7.50 -15.02
N ALA A 362 9.92 -6.34 -14.55
CA ALA A 362 9.14 -5.39 -13.78
C ALA A 362 8.85 -4.12 -14.56
N ALA A 363 7.79 -3.41 -14.17
CA ALA A 363 7.51 -2.06 -14.62
C ALA A 363 8.29 -1.01 -13.79
N VAL A 364 8.53 0.14 -14.38
CA VAL A 364 9.06 1.33 -13.69
C VAL A 364 8.13 2.50 -13.94
N TRP A 365 7.68 3.16 -12.88
CA TRP A 365 7.13 4.50 -12.96
C TRP A 365 8.19 5.50 -12.56
N ASP A 366 8.68 6.25 -13.55
CA ASP A 366 9.75 7.23 -13.34
C ASP A 366 9.20 8.54 -12.76
N GLN A 367 8.85 8.50 -11.47
CA GLN A 367 8.39 9.65 -10.71
C GLN A 367 9.43 10.78 -10.72
N PHE A 368 10.73 10.44 -10.68
CA PHE A 368 11.80 11.43 -10.67
C PHE A 368 11.79 12.31 -11.92
N ASP A 369 11.69 11.71 -13.10
CA ASP A 369 11.58 12.46 -14.36
C ASP A 369 10.24 13.17 -14.48
N VAL A 370 9.14 12.50 -14.16
CA VAL A 370 7.77 13.06 -14.24
C VAL A 370 7.62 14.32 -13.40
N MET A 371 8.24 14.38 -12.21
CA MET A 371 8.19 15.59 -11.37
C MET A 371 9.16 16.70 -11.77
N GLY A 372 10.04 16.48 -12.76
CA GLY A 372 10.97 17.49 -13.29
C GLY A 372 12.46 17.24 -12.97
N GLY A 373 12.82 16.08 -12.40
CA GLY A 373 14.20 15.69 -12.12
C GLY A 373 14.86 16.47 -10.97
N LEU A 374 16.18 16.59 -11.02
CA LEU A 374 16.97 17.28 -9.99
C LEU A 374 16.54 18.75 -9.81
N HIS A 375 16.42 19.17 -8.56
CA HIS A 375 16.00 20.50 -8.10
C HIS A 375 14.49 20.76 -8.20
N SER A 376 13.71 19.88 -8.81
CA SER A 376 12.26 20.05 -8.98
C SER A 376 11.51 20.21 -7.66
N MET A 377 11.96 19.59 -6.58
CA MET A 377 11.31 19.68 -5.27
C MET A 377 11.21 21.12 -4.73
N ARG A 378 12.08 22.03 -5.19
CA ARG A 378 11.95 23.47 -4.86
C ARG A 378 10.76 24.12 -5.55
N ASP A 379 10.46 23.72 -6.78
CA ASP A 379 9.33 24.24 -7.52
C ASP A 379 8.02 23.61 -7.06
N TRP A 380 8.05 22.33 -6.67
CA TRP A 380 6.94 21.69 -5.97
C TRP A 380 6.63 22.38 -4.63
N GLU A 381 7.66 22.78 -3.85
CA GLU A 381 7.47 23.56 -2.61
C GLU A 381 6.82 24.92 -2.90
N LYS A 382 7.32 25.66 -3.90
CA LYS A 382 6.74 26.97 -4.30
C LYS A 382 5.30 26.86 -4.77
N ALA A 383 4.95 25.76 -5.44
CA ALA A 383 3.59 25.48 -5.88
C ALA A 383 2.66 24.99 -4.75
N GLY A 384 3.15 24.85 -3.52
CA GLY A 384 2.37 24.34 -2.38
C GLY A 384 2.17 22.82 -2.37
N LEU A 385 2.84 22.10 -3.25
CA LEU A 385 2.72 20.64 -3.40
C LEU A 385 3.74 19.87 -2.56
N ALA A 386 4.83 20.51 -2.11
CA ALA A 386 5.82 19.89 -1.23
C ALA A 386 6.02 20.68 0.06
N LYS A 387 6.49 19.97 1.10
CA LYS A 387 6.81 20.57 2.39
C LYS A 387 8.16 21.29 2.36
N LYS A 388 8.37 22.17 3.34
CA LYS A 388 9.62 22.98 3.51
C LYS A 388 10.88 22.11 3.73
N ASP A 389 10.71 20.86 4.14
CA ASP A 389 11.83 19.92 4.32
C ASP A 389 12.42 19.45 3.00
N LYS A 390 11.73 19.67 1.87
CA LYS A 390 12.16 19.28 0.52
C LYS A 390 12.37 17.77 0.35
N VAL A 391 11.57 16.99 1.10
CA VAL A 391 11.51 15.53 1.02
C VAL A 391 10.06 15.09 0.87
N HIS A 392 9.18 15.60 1.75
CA HIS A 392 7.78 15.19 1.82
C HIS A 392 6.86 16.13 1.04
N PHE A 393 5.72 15.60 0.63
CA PHE A 393 4.68 16.36 -0.07
C PHE A 393 3.59 16.86 0.90
N THR A 394 2.82 17.84 0.46
CA THR A 394 1.55 18.21 1.09
C THR A 394 0.49 17.17 0.75
N ASN A 395 -0.72 17.27 1.33
CA ASN A 395 -1.80 16.36 0.96
C ASN A 395 -2.13 16.48 -0.54
N GLU A 396 -2.17 17.71 -1.05
CA GLU A 396 -2.43 18.01 -2.46
C GLU A 396 -1.33 17.41 -3.37
N GLY A 397 -0.07 17.48 -2.93
CA GLY A 397 1.04 16.86 -3.65
C GLY A 397 0.95 15.33 -3.67
N TYR A 398 0.59 14.72 -2.55
CA TYR A 398 0.38 13.26 -2.51
C TYR A 398 -0.82 12.81 -3.33
N GLN A 399 -1.93 13.58 -3.33
CA GLN A 399 -3.09 13.30 -4.19
C GLN A 399 -2.69 13.36 -5.66
N LEU A 400 -1.97 14.41 -6.07
CA LEU A 400 -1.47 14.54 -7.44
C LEU A 400 -0.59 13.35 -7.84
N LEU A 401 0.30 12.86 -6.95
CA LEU A 401 1.10 11.66 -7.21
C LEU A 401 0.24 10.40 -7.34
N GLY A 402 -0.84 10.28 -6.56
CA GLY A 402 -1.80 9.19 -6.68
C GLY A 402 -2.49 9.17 -8.05
N ASP A 403 -2.99 10.32 -8.48
CA ASP A 403 -3.60 10.51 -9.81
C ASP A 403 -2.61 10.19 -10.94
N LEU A 404 -1.35 10.61 -10.80
CA LEU A 404 -0.30 10.36 -11.79
C LEU A 404 0.05 8.87 -11.88
N LEU A 405 0.24 8.19 -10.76
CA LEU A 405 0.51 6.74 -10.74
C LEU A 405 -0.66 5.95 -11.32
N TYR A 406 -1.88 6.27 -10.92
CA TYR A 406 -3.10 5.69 -11.50
C TYR A 406 -3.12 5.90 -13.02
N ASN A 407 -2.91 7.12 -13.48
CA ASN A 407 -2.92 7.42 -14.92
C ASN A 407 -1.85 6.64 -15.68
N ALA A 408 -0.65 6.44 -15.10
CA ALA A 408 0.41 5.66 -15.71
C ALA A 408 -0.01 4.19 -15.85
N LEU A 409 -0.54 3.59 -14.78
CA LEU A 409 -1.04 2.20 -14.78
C LEU A 409 -2.19 2.01 -15.76
N ILE A 410 -3.19 2.91 -15.73
CA ILE A 410 -4.38 2.79 -16.57
C ILE A 410 -4.09 3.04 -18.05
N LYS A 411 -3.12 3.87 -18.39
CA LYS A 411 -2.68 4.00 -19.80
C LYS A 411 -2.21 2.65 -20.35
N ASP A 412 -1.44 1.91 -19.58
CA ASP A 412 -0.93 0.61 -19.97
C ASP A 412 -2.04 -0.46 -19.98
N TYR A 413 -2.87 -0.50 -18.95
CA TYR A 413 -4.05 -1.38 -18.90
C TYR A 413 -5.00 -1.15 -20.09
N LYS A 414 -5.20 0.10 -20.53
CA LYS A 414 -5.98 0.40 -21.75
C LYS A 414 -5.34 -0.16 -23.03
N ASN A 415 -4.01 -0.25 -23.08
CA ASN A 415 -3.32 -0.88 -24.19
C ASN A 415 -3.52 -2.41 -24.16
N HIS A 416 -3.44 -3.04 -22.99
CA HIS A 416 -3.80 -4.44 -22.79
C HIS A 416 -5.23 -4.73 -23.31
N LEU A 417 -6.24 -3.95 -22.89
CA LEU A 417 -7.64 -4.13 -23.34
C LEU A 417 -7.79 -3.99 -24.86
N LYS A 418 -7.11 -3.02 -25.49
CA LYS A 418 -7.13 -2.85 -26.96
C LYS A 418 -6.50 -4.05 -27.68
N ASN A 419 -5.38 -4.56 -27.16
CA ASN A 419 -4.69 -5.73 -27.71
C ASN A 419 -5.55 -6.99 -27.59
N LYS A 420 -6.26 -7.17 -26.47
CA LYS A 420 -7.23 -8.24 -26.25
C LYS A 420 -8.37 -8.16 -27.27
N ALA A 421 -8.98 -6.99 -27.45
CA ALA A 421 -10.07 -6.77 -28.42
C ALA A 421 -9.64 -6.97 -29.88
N SER A 422 -8.36 -6.78 -30.22
CA SER A 422 -7.85 -7.00 -31.58
C SER A 422 -7.55 -8.47 -31.90
N LYS A 423 -7.49 -9.33 -30.88
CA LYS A 423 -7.21 -10.77 -30.99
C LYS A 423 -8.49 -11.62 -30.92
N SER A 424 -9.60 -11.05 -30.43
CA SER A 424 -10.94 -11.63 -30.41
C SER A 424 -11.72 -11.31 -31.70
#